data_9bb1ea3a7eddacdee35faa316bb05465
#
_entry.id   9bb1ea3a7eddacdee35faa316bb05465
#
_cell.length_a   1.000
_cell.length_b   1.000
_cell.length_c   1.000
_cell.angle_alpha   90.00
_cell.angle_beta   90.00
_cell.angle_gamma   90.00
#
_symmetry.space_group_name_H-M   'P 1'
#
loop_
_entity.id
_entity.type
_entity.pdbx_description
1 polymer ?
#
loop_
_entity_poly.entity_id
_entity_poly.type
_entity_poly.pdbx_seq_one_letter_code
_entity_poly.pdbx_strand_id
1 'polypeptide(L)'
;MFRFATISFVLVLLGLRAVESSAQVTRFQVLKADELVGNVIAMRLPTATGTVYTMTSHCELDIIWSQVVRSSLRTEYTDGLLTSCHTSFRVNDSVRDSSSMIKGADQCFVHPDAAFTCERATQWTTSRLYFEEPVGQPFIFVESVLKDCQLVLSGPNRYTLTFPNRNVNHYIYKEGVLQEIHVERTLMDLVFRRA
;
A
#
# COMPACT_ATOMS: atom_id res chain seq x y z
N MET A 1 -42.67 -13.19 61.30
CA MET A 1 -42.99 -12.50 60.00
C MET A 1 -41.68 -12.19 59.30
N PHE A 2 -41.16 -13.14 58.49
CA PHE A 2 -39.90 -12.99 57.79
C PHE A 2 -40.19 -12.63 56.32
N ARG A 3 -39.70 -11.47 55.87
CA ARG A 3 -39.77 -11.05 54.47
C ARG A 3 -38.52 -11.53 53.73
N PHE A 4 -38.69 -12.43 52.78
CA PHE A 4 -37.67 -12.84 51.85
C PHE A 4 -37.53 -11.76 50.77
N ALA A 5 -36.36 -11.14 50.69
CA ALA A 5 -35.98 -10.25 49.59
C ALA A 5 -35.43 -11.10 48.45
N THR A 6 -36.12 -11.09 47.32
CA THR A 6 -35.70 -11.76 46.07
C THR A 6 -34.73 -10.85 45.35
N ILE A 7 -33.44 -11.20 45.28
CA ILE A 7 -32.44 -10.50 44.50
C ILE A 7 -32.50 -11.05 43.08
N SER A 8 -33.02 -10.26 42.15
CA SER A 8 -32.96 -10.55 40.71
C SER A 8 -31.58 -10.22 40.17
N PHE A 9 -30.84 -11.25 39.80
CA PHE A 9 -29.53 -11.14 39.12
C PHE A 9 -29.80 -10.95 37.63
N VAL A 10 -29.70 -9.71 37.16
CA VAL A 10 -29.74 -9.40 35.70
C VAL A 10 -28.37 -9.70 35.09
N LEU A 11 -28.27 -10.83 34.42
CA LEU A 11 -27.08 -11.22 33.65
C LEU A 11 -27.05 -10.39 32.36
N VAL A 12 -26.26 -9.33 32.34
CA VAL A 12 -25.97 -8.57 31.13
C VAL A 12 -24.97 -9.34 30.29
N LEU A 13 -25.45 -10.09 29.30
CA LEU A 13 -24.65 -10.71 28.26
C LEU A 13 -24.13 -9.61 27.33
N LEU A 14 -22.96 -9.06 27.64
CA LEU A 14 -22.14 -8.27 26.70
C LEU A 14 -21.71 -9.21 25.56
N GLY A 15 -22.47 -9.19 24.47
CA GLY A 15 -22.09 -9.85 23.23
C GLY A 15 -20.82 -9.21 22.66
N LEU A 16 -19.67 -9.77 22.98
CA LEU A 16 -18.42 -9.52 22.27
C LEU A 16 -18.63 -9.95 20.80
N ARG A 17 -19.01 -9.00 19.95
CA ARG A 17 -18.90 -9.20 18.50
C ARG A 17 -17.41 -9.26 18.18
N ALA A 18 -16.89 -10.46 17.97
CA ALA A 18 -15.62 -10.62 17.27
C ALA A 18 -15.81 -9.95 15.89
N VAL A 19 -15.18 -8.82 15.68
CA VAL A 19 -15.08 -8.22 14.36
C VAL A 19 -14.19 -9.18 13.58
N GLU A 20 -14.79 -10.07 12.79
CA GLU A 20 -14.04 -10.85 11.82
C GLU A 20 -13.38 -9.89 10.86
N SER A 21 -12.10 -9.64 11.09
CA SER A 21 -11.28 -8.80 10.23
C SER A 21 -10.97 -9.60 8.98
N SER A 22 -11.84 -9.50 7.96
CA SER A 22 -11.67 -10.20 6.69
C SER A 22 -10.60 -9.57 5.83
N ALA A 23 -9.92 -10.39 5.02
CA ALA A 23 -9.01 -9.89 4.00
C ALA A 23 -9.76 -9.00 3.00
N GLN A 24 -9.18 -7.84 2.69
CA GLN A 24 -9.69 -6.93 1.68
C GLN A 24 -8.82 -7.03 0.43
N VAL A 25 -9.45 -7.22 -0.73
CA VAL A 25 -8.78 -7.31 -2.02
C VAL A 25 -9.31 -6.21 -2.93
N THR A 26 -8.40 -5.48 -3.56
CA THR A 26 -8.71 -4.47 -4.58
C THR A 26 -7.96 -4.81 -5.86
N ARG A 27 -8.65 -4.66 -7.00
CA ARG A 27 -8.11 -4.93 -8.33
C ARG A 27 -8.15 -3.67 -9.17
N PHE A 28 -7.11 -3.49 -10.00
CA PHE A 28 -7.02 -2.41 -10.97
C PHE A 28 -6.64 -2.98 -12.33
N GLN A 29 -7.24 -2.45 -13.36
CA GLN A 29 -6.76 -2.56 -14.74
C GLN A 29 -5.65 -1.56 -14.97
N VAL A 30 -4.60 -1.95 -15.67
CA VAL A 30 -3.52 -1.04 -16.10
C VAL A 30 -3.76 -0.68 -17.56
N LEU A 31 -3.89 0.61 -17.81
CA LEU A 31 -4.17 1.16 -19.13
C LEU A 31 -2.97 2.01 -19.60
N LYS A 32 -2.62 1.90 -20.88
CA LYS A 32 -1.70 2.77 -21.59
C LYS A 32 -2.44 3.36 -22.78
N ALA A 33 -2.63 4.67 -22.82
CA ALA A 33 -3.43 5.34 -23.85
C ALA A 33 -4.82 4.67 -24.06
N ASP A 34 -5.51 4.36 -22.94
CA ASP A 34 -6.80 3.66 -22.86
C ASP A 34 -6.79 2.18 -23.31
N GLU A 35 -5.66 1.64 -23.71
CA GLU A 35 -5.51 0.22 -24.03
C GLU A 35 -5.14 -0.58 -22.77
N LEU A 36 -5.81 -1.73 -22.56
CA LEU A 36 -5.55 -2.62 -21.43
C LEU A 36 -4.21 -3.35 -21.64
N VAL A 37 -3.24 -3.05 -20.78
CA VAL A 37 -1.89 -3.63 -20.86
C VAL A 37 -1.53 -4.49 -19.64
N GLY A 38 -2.41 -4.58 -18.63
CA GLY A 38 -2.11 -5.39 -17.47
C GLY A 38 -3.08 -5.21 -16.30
N ASN A 39 -2.67 -5.69 -15.14
CA ASN A 39 -3.45 -5.60 -13.91
C ASN A 39 -2.59 -5.38 -12.67
N VAL A 40 -3.24 -4.86 -11.62
CA VAL A 40 -2.70 -4.77 -10.25
C VAL A 40 -3.69 -5.43 -9.30
N ILE A 41 -3.18 -6.23 -8.37
CA ILE A 41 -3.95 -6.79 -7.27
C ILE A 41 -3.30 -6.32 -5.97
N ALA A 42 -4.06 -5.58 -5.17
CA ALA A 42 -3.67 -5.19 -3.83
C ALA A 42 -4.51 -5.94 -2.79
N MET A 43 -3.87 -6.38 -1.71
CA MET A 43 -4.53 -7.10 -0.62
C MET A 43 -4.10 -6.52 0.72
N ARG A 44 -5.08 -6.30 1.59
CA ARG A 44 -4.91 -5.98 3.02
C ARG A 44 -5.37 -7.18 3.83
N LEU A 45 -4.46 -7.74 4.61
CA LEU A 45 -4.72 -8.90 5.48
C LEU A 45 -4.46 -8.51 6.93
N PRO A 46 -5.50 -8.39 7.75
CA PRO A 46 -5.35 -8.24 9.18
C PRO A 46 -4.72 -9.48 9.80
N THR A 47 -3.86 -9.27 10.79
CA THR A 47 -3.21 -10.35 11.57
C THR A 47 -3.51 -10.16 13.06
N ALA A 48 -3.12 -11.09 13.89
CA ALA A 48 -3.33 -11.00 15.34
C ALA A 48 -2.62 -9.77 15.98
N THR A 49 -1.52 -9.30 15.39
CA THR A 49 -0.71 -8.22 15.92
C THR A 49 -0.66 -6.98 15.04
N GLY A 50 -1.33 -7.00 13.89
CA GLY A 50 -1.27 -5.86 12.98
C GLY A 50 -1.90 -6.11 11.62
N THR A 51 -1.22 -5.70 10.56
CA THR A 51 -1.74 -5.78 9.18
C THR A 51 -0.61 -6.06 8.20
N VAL A 52 -0.88 -6.93 7.24
CA VAL A 52 -0.01 -7.16 6.08
C VAL A 52 -0.69 -6.58 4.84
N TYR A 53 0.05 -5.78 4.08
CA TYR A 53 -0.35 -5.33 2.76
C TYR A 53 0.51 -6.01 1.72
N THR A 54 -0.11 -6.47 0.63
CA THR A 54 0.60 -6.96 -0.54
C THR A 54 0.07 -6.28 -1.79
N MET A 55 0.94 -6.11 -2.77
CA MET A 55 0.55 -5.68 -4.10
C MET A 55 1.37 -6.48 -5.12
N THR A 56 0.71 -6.92 -6.18
CA THR A 56 1.36 -7.51 -7.35
C THR A 56 0.83 -6.85 -8.61
N SER A 57 1.72 -6.63 -9.58
CA SER A 57 1.33 -6.17 -10.91
C SER A 57 1.94 -7.05 -11.98
N HIS A 58 1.21 -7.17 -13.08
CA HIS A 58 1.66 -7.82 -14.31
C HIS A 58 1.20 -6.97 -15.48
N CYS A 59 2.14 -6.53 -16.32
CA CYS A 59 1.87 -5.73 -17.50
C CYS A 59 2.68 -6.24 -18.69
N GLU A 60 2.09 -6.20 -19.87
CA GLU A 60 2.74 -6.41 -21.16
C GLU A 60 2.78 -5.07 -21.88
N LEU A 61 3.98 -4.54 -22.09
CA LEU A 61 4.20 -3.17 -22.58
C LEU A 61 5.02 -3.19 -23.85
N ASP A 62 4.48 -2.61 -24.92
CA ASP A 62 5.21 -2.32 -26.12
C ASP A 62 5.76 -0.89 -26.05
N ILE A 63 7.07 -0.76 -25.78
CA ILE A 63 7.78 0.53 -25.72
C ILE A 63 8.60 0.71 -26.99
N ILE A 64 9.67 -0.07 -27.16
CA ILE A 64 10.49 -0.22 -28.37
C ILE A 64 10.36 -1.65 -28.88
N TRP A 65 10.24 -2.59 -27.95
CA TRP A 65 9.91 -4.00 -28.14
C TRP A 65 8.99 -4.44 -27.01
N SER A 66 8.33 -5.58 -27.16
CA SER A 66 7.45 -6.13 -26.14
C SER A 66 8.22 -6.50 -24.87
N GLN A 67 7.75 -6.06 -23.74
CA GLN A 67 8.32 -6.29 -22.42
C GLN A 67 7.25 -6.77 -21.45
N VAL A 68 7.58 -7.80 -20.68
CA VAL A 68 6.78 -8.23 -19.53
C VAL A 68 7.33 -7.54 -18.28
N VAL A 69 6.51 -6.72 -17.67
CA VAL A 69 6.83 -5.99 -16.42
C VAL A 69 6.06 -6.60 -15.27
N ARG A 70 6.76 -6.98 -14.21
CA ARG A 70 6.17 -7.48 -12.97
C ARG A 70 6.68 -6.70 -11.79
N SER A 71 5.79 -6.33 -10.87
CA SER A 71 6.19 -5.79 -9.58
C SER A 71 5.48 -6.50 -8.44
N SER A 72 6.15 -6.54 -7.30
CA SER A 72 5.58 -7.02 -6.05
C SER A 72 6.00 -6.12 -4.90
N LEU A 73 5.10 -6.00 -3.95
CA LEU A 73 5.31 -5.25 -2.72
C LEU A 73 4.65 -6.05 -1.58
N ARG A 74 5.38 -6.21 -0.50
CA ARG A 74 4.87 -6.74 0.78
C ARG A 74 5.29 -5.80 1.90
N THR A 75 4.34 -5.42 2.74
CA THR A 75 4.54 -4.47 3.84
C THR A 75 3.84 -5.01 5.08
N GLU A 76 4.54 -5.05 6.20
CA GLU A 76 4.01 -5.56 7.46
C GLU A 76 3.99 -4.45 8.52
N TYR A 77 2.89 -4.38 9.23
CA TYR A 77 2.67 -3.45 10.34
C TYR A 77 2.39 -4.22 11.61
N THR A 78 2.96 -3.75 12.72
CA THR A 78 2.62 -4.16 14.08
C THR A 78 2.25 -2.91 14.88
N ASP A 79 1.13 -2.94 15.58
CA ASP A 79 0.62 -1.79 16.35
C ASP A 79 0.54 -0.49 15.53
N GLY A 80 0.18 -0.60 14.24
CA GLY A 80 0.05 0.55 13.34
C GLY A 80 1.36 1.12 12.82
N LEU A 81 2.50 0.55 13.16
CA LEU A 81 3.83 0.96 12.71
C LEU A 81 4.42 -0.06 11.73
N LEU A 82 5.08 0.44 10.70
CA LEU A 82 5.82 -0.37 9.73
C LEU A 82 6.92 -1.16 10.44
N THR A 83 6.93 -2.47 10.26
CA THR A 83 7.96 -3.39 10.82
C THR A 83 8.82 -4.03 9.75
N SER A 84 8.26 -4.28 8.57
CA SER A 84 9.05 -4.77 7.44
C SER A 84 8.42 -4.35 6.11
N CYS A 85 9.24 -4.20 5.09
CA CYS A 85 8.77 -4.12 3.72
C CYS A 85 9.78 -4.77 2.76
N HIS A 86 9.23 -5.30 1.67
CA HIS A 86 10.02 -5.84 0.56
C HIS A 86 9.35 -5.47 -0.75
N THR A 87 10.15 -4.98 -1.73
CA THR A 87 9.69 -4.71 -3.09
C THR A 87 10.56 -5.42 -4.11
N SER A 88 9.99 -5.72 -5.26
CA SER A 88 10.73 -6.22 -6.42
C SER A 88 10.09 -5.69 -7.69
N PHE A 89 10.91 -5.19 -8.60
CA PHE A 89 10.52 -4.76 -9.94
C PHE A 89 11.35 -5.53 -10.96
N ARG A 90 10.66 -6.19 -11.90
CA ARG A 90 11.28 -7.06 -12.91
C ARG A 90 10.83 -6.68 -14.31
N VAL A 91 11.75 -6.76 -15.25
CA VAL A 91 11.50 -6.63 -16.68
C VAL A 91 12.05 -7.87 -17.36
N ASN A 92 11.19 -8.61 -18.07
CA ASN A 92 11.54 -9.89 -18.73
C ASN A 92 12.25 -10.85 -17.74
N ASP A 93 11.68 -11.01 -16.53
CA ASP A 93 12.18 -11.82 -15.41
C ASP A 93 13.50 -11.37 -14.77
N SER A 94 14.21 -10.39 -15.35
CA SER A 94 15.39 -9.78 -14.73
C SER A 94 14.98 -8.76 -13.66
N VAL A 95 15.53 -8.90 -12.45
CA VAL A 95 15.35 -7.90 -11.39
C VAL A 95 16.04 -6.61 -11.82
N ARG A 96 15.30 -5.51 -11.86
CA ARG A 96 15.80 -4.17 -12.18
C ARG A 96 15.94 -3.31 -10.95
N ASP A 97 15.04 -3.54 -9.98
CA ASP A 97 14.97 -2.78 -8.74
C ASP A 97 14.41 -3.69 -7.64
N SER A 98 14.90 -3.53 -6.43
CA SER A 98 14.34 -4.18 -5.24
C SER A 98 14.73 -3.40 -3.98
N SER A 99 13.92 -3.50 -2.97
CA SER A 99 14.21 -2.94 -1.65
C SER A 99 13.77 -3.88 -0.54
N SER A 100 14.45 -3.80 0.59
CA SER A 100 14.09 -4.57 1.78
C SER A 100 14.42 -3.78 3.03
N MET A 101 13.50 -3.75 3.96
CA MET A 101 13.65 -3.14 5.28
C MET A 101 13.04 -4.06 6.34
N ILE A 102 13.75 -4.23 7.46
CA ILE A 102 13.24 -4.89 8.67
C ILE A 102 13.58 -3.97 9.84
N LYS A 103 12.56 -3.57 10.61
CA LYS A 103 12.75 -2.74 11.81
C LYS A 103 13.63 -3.46 12.83
N GLY A 104 14.65 -2.76 13.36
CA GLY A 104 15.61 -3.33 14.30
C GLY A 104 16.73 -4.14 13.64
N ALA A 105 16.74 -4.30 12.32
CA ALA A 105 17.91 -4.76 11.59
C ALA A 105 18.89 -3.59 11.38
N ASP A 106 20.18 -3.89 11.44
CA ASP A 106 21.22 -2.86 11.31
C ASP A 106 21.28 -2.27 9.88
N GLN A 107 20.62 -2.92 8.90
CA GLN A 107 20.71 -2.54 7.49
C GLN A 107 19.38 -2.65 6.78
N CYS A 108 19.10 -1.63 5.97
CA CYS A 108 18.06 -1.62 4.96
C CYS A 108 18.69 -1.67 3.57
N PHE A 109 18.03 -2.29 2.61
CA PHE A 109 18.57 -2.58 1.29
C PHE A 109 17.75 -1.93 0.18
N VAL A 110 18.42 -1.24 -0.75
CA VAL A 110 17.87 -0.82 -2.04
C VAL A 110 18.82 -1.27 -3.13
N HIS A 111 18.40 -2.21 -3.99
CA HIS A 111 19.17 -2.66 -5.14
C HIS A 111 18.95 -1.72 -6.33
N PRO A 112 20.02 -1.33 -7.07
CA PRO A 112 21.35 -1.89 -6.99
C PRO A 112 22.29 -1.27 -5.93
N ASP A 113 21.91 -0.22 -5.21
CA ASP A 113 22.93 0.73 -4.75
C ASP A 113 23.19 0.86 -3.26
N ALA A 114 22.33 0.50 -2.31
CA ALA A 114 22.64 0.93 -0.95
C ALA A 114 22.12 0.04 0.19
N ALA A 115 22.99 -0.19 1.16
CA ALA A 115 22.62 -0.52 2.52
C ALA A 115 22.70 0.74 3.39
N PHE A 116 21.70 1.00 4.24
CA PHE A 116 21.66 2.12 5.18
C PHE A 116 20.83 1.76 6.41
N THR A 117 20.94 2.54 7.48
CA THR A 117 20.18 2.30 8.70
C THR A 117 18.79 2.90 8.61
N CYS A 118 17.76 2.15 9.02
CA CYS A 118 16.38 2.63 9.06
C CYS A 118 15.91 2.73 10.51
N GLU A 119 15.91 3.93 11.09
CA GLU A 119 15.55 4.14 12.49
C GLU A 119 14.14 4.71 12.70
N ARG A 120 13.45 5.12 11.63
CA ARG A 120 12.22 5.90 11.76
C ARG A 120 10.97 5.02 11.92
N ALA A 121 10.13 5.41 12.88
CA ALA A 121 8.78 4.89 12.99
C ALA A 121 7.91 5.45 11.85
N THR A 122 7.37 4.57 11.00
CA THR A 122 6.58 4.94 9.82
C THR A 122 5.17 4.38 9.95
N GLN A 123 4.18 5.22 9.74
CA GLN A 123 2.75 4.85 9.79
C GLN A 123 2.11 4.77 8.41
N TRP A 124 2.57 5.59 7.45
CA TRP A 124 2.00 5.69 6.12
C TRP A 124 3.00 5.30 5.05
N THR A 125 2.58 4.33 4.23
CA THR A 125 3.36 3.83 3.08
C THR A 125 2.51 3.81 1.82
N THR A 126 3.13 3.61 0.65
CA THR A 126 2.38 3.52 -0.62
C THR A 126 1.42 2.34 -0.64
N SER A 127 1.71 1.25 0.08
CA SER A 127 0.80 0.10 0.18
C SER A 127 -0.55 0.44 0.84
N ARG A 128 -0.57 1.35 1.82
CA ARG A 128 -1.83 1.81 2.44
C ARG A 128 -2.70 2.63 1.52
N LEU A 129 -2.11 3.38 0.57
CA LEU A 129 -2.86 4.23 -0.36
C LEU A 129 -3.87 3.46 -1.22
N TYR A 130 -3.68 2.15 -1.41
CA TYR A 130 -4.66 1.30 -2.11
C TYR A 130 -5.96 1.10 -1.33
N PHE A 131 -5.96 1.36 -0.01
CA PHE A 131 -7.07 1.03 0.90
C PHE A 131 -7.59 2.22 1.70
N GLU A 132 -6.77 3.25 1.90
CA GLU A 132 -7.07 4.37 2.77
C GLU A 132 -6.69 5.69 2.09
N GLU A 133 -7.59 6.67 2.12
CA GLU A 133 -7.31 8.03 1.65
C GLU A 133 -6.37 8.73 2.64
N PRO A 134 -5.23 9.30 2.19
CA PRO A 134 -4.20 9.86 3.06
C PRO A 134 -4.52 11.29 3.52
N VAL A 135 -5.69 11.49 4.13
CA VAL A 135 -6.13 12.82 4.60
C VAL A 135 -5.15 13.36 5.64
N GLY A 136 -4.64 14.58 5.40
CA GLY A 136 -3.73 15.26 6.32
C GLY A 136 -2.30 14.69 6.37
N GLN A 137 -1.92 13.79 5.45
CA GLN A 137 -0.58 13.23 5.39
C GLN A 137 0.30 14.03 4.42
N PRO A 138 1.31 14.77 4.89
CA PRO A 138 2.21 15.54 4.02
C PRO A 138 3.34 14.71 3.39
N PHE A 139 3.60 13.52 3.96
CA PHE A 139 4.64 12.60 3.49
C PHE A 139 4.14 11.17 3.53
N ILE A 140 4.58 10.39 2.55
CA ILE A 140 4.38 8.95 2.46
C ILE A 140 5.74 8.27 2.34
N PHE A 141 5.96 7.25 3.14
CA PHE A 141 7.14 6.41 2.98
C PHE A 141 6.95 5.53 1.75
N VAL A 142 7.88 5.64 0.81
CA VAL A 142 7.87 4.87 -0.44
C VAL A 142 8.79 3.67 -0.29
N GLU A 143 8.21 2.51 -0.24
CA GLU A 143 8.90 1.24 0.06
C GLU A 143 9.98 0.90 -0.97
N SER A 144 9.78 1.25 -2.26
CA SER A 144 10.75 0.94 -3.32
C SER A 144 12.05 1.75 -3.23
N VAL A 145 12.03 2.89 -2.55
CA VAL A 145 13.21 3.76 -2.37
C VAL A 145 13.59 3.93 -0.89
N LEU A 146 12.82 3.36 0.02
CA LEU A 146 12.96 3.45 1.48
C LEU A 146 13.11 4.89 1.99
N LYS A 147 12.30 5.81 1.46
CA LYS A 147 12.34 7.25 1.79
C LYS A 147 10.94 7.83 1.93
N ASP A 148 10.83 8.85 2.78
CA ASP A 148 9.65 9.70 2.80
C ASP A 148 9.63 10.57 1.55
N CYS A 149 8.51 10.54 0.84
CA CYS A 149 8.25 11.33 -0.35
C CYS A 149 7.11 12.29 -0.09
N GLN A 150 7.20 13.49 -0.64
CA GLN A 150 6.18 14.52 -0.45
C GLN A 150 4.87 14.11 -1.11
N LEU A 151 3.78 14.21 -0.33
CA LEU A 151 2.41 14.06 -0.79
C LEU A 151 1.69 15.40 -0.69
N VAL A 152 1.09 15.85 -1.79
CA VAL A 152 0.38 17.13 -1.86
C VAL A 152 -1.05 16.88 -2.30
N LEU A 153 -2.01 17.48 -1.59
CA LEU A 153 -3.41 17.56 -2.05
C LEU A 153 -3.46 18.52 -3.26
N SER A 154 -3.61 17.97 -4.46
CA SER A 154 -3.56 18.71 -5.74
C SER A 154 -4.95 19.03 -6.32
N GLY A 155 -6.02 18.65 -5.63
CA GLY A 155 -7.42 18.90 -6.00
C GLY A 155 -8.37 18.15 -5.07
N PRO A 156 -9.68 18.29 -5.20
CA PRO A 156 -10.64 17.53 -4.39
C PRO A 156 -10.37 16.03 -4.49
N ASN A 157 -10.04 15.42 -3.33
CA ASN A 157 -9.74 13.98 -3.20
C ASN A 157 -8.64 13.47 -4.19
N ARG A 158 -7.75 14.38 -4.63
CA ARG A 158 -6.64 14.07 -5.52
C ARG A 158 -5.32 14.41 -4.85
N TYR A 159 -4.44 13.44 -4.75
CA TYR A 159 -3.14 13.54 -4.09
C TYR A 159 -2.01 13.26 -5.08
N THR A 160 -0.96 14.07 -5.03
CA THR A 160 0.23 13.95 -5.88
C THR A 160 1.41 13.54 -5.03
N LEU A 161 1.96 12.36 -5.30
CA LEU A 161 3.18 11.84 -4.69
C LEU A 161 4.35 12.04 -5.64
N THR A 162 5.39 12.75 -5.18
CA THR A 162 6.60 13.01 -5.95
C THR A 162 7.76 12.16 -5.45
N PHE A 163 8.31 11.34 -6.34
CA PHE A 163 9.45 10.46 -6.07
C PHE A 163 10.79 11.21 -6.14
N PRO A 164 11.89 10.69 -5.55
CA PRO A 164 13.21 11.34 -5.59
C PRO A 164 13.76 11.57 -7.01
N ASN A 165 13.40 10.72 -7.96
CA ASN A 165 13.76 10.85 -9.39
C ASN A 165 12.83 11.77 -10.19
N ARG A 166 11.96 12.55 -9.51
CA ARG A 166 10.96 13.46 -10.07
C ARG A 166 9.79 12.77 -10.81
N ASN A 167 9.72 11.47 -10.80
CA ASN A 167 8.50 10.77 -11.23
C ASN A 167 7.33 11.14 -10.32
N VAL A 168 6.12 11.07 -10.85
CA VAL A 168 4.92 11.49 -10.13
C VAL A 168 3.84 10.42 -10.24
N ASN A 169 3.12 10.22 -9.14
CA ASN A 169 1.87 9.46 -9.13
C ASN A 169 0.75 10.33 -8.60
N HIS A 170 -0.40 10.33 -9.29
CA HIS A 170 -1.61 10.98 -8.81
C HIS A 170 -2.61 9.93 -8.37
N TYR A 171 -3.05 10.02 -7.12
CA TYR A 171 -4.05 9.14 -6.51
C TYR A 171 -5.38 9.87 -6.46
N ILE A 172 -6.43 9.27 -7.02
CA ILE A 172 -7.77 9.86 -7.13
C ILE A 172 -8.74 9.00 -6.32
N TYR A 173 -9.35 9.61 -5.30
CA TYR A 173 -10.30 8.94 -4.41
C TYR A 173 -11.73 9.41 -4.70
N LYS A 174 -12.69 8.57 -4.39
CA LYS A 174 -14.11 8.90 -4.31
C LYS A 174 -14.67 8.26 -3.04
N GLU A 175 -15.21 9.08 -2.14
CA GLU A 175 -15.78 8.63 -0.87
C GLU A 175 -14.78 7.79 -0.03
N GLY A 176 -13.49 8.23 0.00
CA GLY A 176 -12.41 7.55 0.71
C GLY A 176 -11.86 6.30 0.01
N VAL A 177 -12.40 5.92 -1.15
CA VAL A 177 -12.01 4.73 -1.92
C VAL A 177 -11.18 5.13 -3.13
N LEU A 178 -9.96 4.56 -3.25
CA LEU A 178 -9.11 4.79 -4.40
C LEU A 178 -9.78 4.29 -5.69
N GLN A 179 -9.91 5.17 -6.69
CA GLN A 179 -10.50 4.88 -7.98
C GLN A 179 -9.44 4.74 -9.07
N GLU A 180 -8.49 5.67 -9.11
CA GLU A 180 -7.46 5.68 -10.14
C GLU A 180 -6.10 6.08 -9.55
N ILE A 181 -5.03 5.58 -10.19
CA ILE A 181 -3.66 6.07 -10.02
C ILE A 181 -3.14 6.42 -11.39
N HIS A 182 -2.79 7.69 -11.62
CA HIS A 182 -2.08 8.10 -12.82
C HIS A 182 -0.58 8.10 -12.53
N VAL A 183 0.14 7.32 -13.29
CA VAL A 183 1.58 7.07 -13.13
C VAL A 183 2.31 7.76 -14.27
N GLU A 184 2.96 8.89 -13.98
CA GLU A 184 3.71 9.66 -14.98
C GLU A 184 5.17 9.23 -14.95
N ARG A 185 5.69 8.84 -16.11
CA ARG A 185 7.07 8.41 -16.32
C ARG A 185 7.63 9.03 -17.60
N THR A 186 8.94 9.18 -17.65
CA THR A 186 9.64 9.80 -18.79
C THR A 186 9.31 9.16 -20.14
N LEU A 187 9.08 7.84 -20.17
CA LEU A 187 8.89 7.10 -21.42
C LEU A 187 7.42 6.73 -21.69
N MET A 188 6.55 6.75 -20.69
CA MET A 188 5.15 6.39 -20.82
C MET A 188 4.35 6.79 -19.59
N ASP A 189 3.08 7.05 -19.80
CA ASP A 189 2.10 7.22 -18.73
C ASP A 189 1.18 6.00 -18.67
N LEU A 190 0.84 5.62 -17.44
CA LEU A 190 -0.08 4.53 -17.18
C LEU A 190 -1.22 5.01 -16.28
N VAL A 191 -2.39 4.46 -16.48
CA VAL A 191 -3.54 4.67 -15.59
C VAL A 191 -3.93 3.33 -14.98
N PHE A 192 -3.90 3.27 -13.65
CA PHE A 192 -4.45 2.13 -12.91
C PHE A 192 -5.89 2.50 -12.53
N ARG A 193 -6.85 1.85 -13.14
CA ARG A 193 -8.29 2.09 -12.90
C ARG A 193 -8.90 0.94 -12.13
N ARG A 194 -9.63 1.26 -11.06
CA ARG A 194 -10.31 0.25 -10.25
C ARG A 194 -11.28 -0.58 -11.11
N ALA A 195 -11.18 -1.93 -10.99
CA ALA A 195 -12.01 -2.88 -11.69
C ALA A 195 -13.32 -3.20 -10.91
#